data_eedaa2a9cab302e836b1e3eb91cd7090
#
_entry.id   eedaa2a9cab302e836b1e3eb91cd7090
#
_cell.length_a   1.000
_cell.length_b   1.000
_cell.length_c   1.000
_cell.angle_alpha   90.00
_cell.angle_beta   90.00
_cell.angle_gamma   90.00
#
_symmetry.space_group_name_H-M   'P 1'
#
loop_
_entity.id
_entity.type
_entity.pdbx_description
1 polymer ?
#
loop_
_entity_poly.entity_id
_entity_poly.type
_entity_poly.pdbx_seq_one_letter_code
_entity_poly.pdbx_strand_id
1 'polypeptide(L)'
;MGNEEKKNITIADVAEALGVSKTTVSRAISGKGRIGQETRDRVLKYIEEHDYKPNVIAKGLAQSKTYNLCVVMPGDYDVVDLTFFQECLFGIQEIAGIMEYDILLSICKNNDISSLERIISNRKVDGVILMRTFVEDRQIEYLQEKRVPFVTIGSSNYTGVIQIDHNHKRACKELTSIILMKGMKRIALI
;
A
#
# COMPACT_ATOMS: atom_id res chain seq x y z
N MET A 1 -43.01 5.64 -8.28
CA MET A 1 -42.06 6.59 -7.68
C MET A 1 -40.73 6.39 -8.40
N GLY A 2 -40.44 7.30 -9.36
CA GLY A 2 -39.22 7.21 -10.18
C GLY A 2 -37.99 7.45 -9.32
N ASN A 3 -37.04 6.54 -9.41
CA ASN A 3 -35.70 6.69 -8.87
C ASN A 3 -34.98 7.66 -9.83
N GLU A 4 -34.93 8.95 -9.53
CA GLU A 4 -34.03 9.88 -10.21
C GLU A 4 -32.61 9.43 -9.86
N GLU A 5 -31.96 8.76 -10.82
CA GLU A 5 -30.50 8.52 -10.74
C GLU A 5 -29.82 9.87 -10.58
N LYS A 6 -29.29 10.17 -9.40
CA LYS A 6 -28.42 11.31 -9.15
C LYS A 6 -27.24 11.22 -10.12
N LYS A 7 -27.33 11.96 -11.22
CA LYS A 7 -26.24 12.05 -12.20
C LYS A 7 -24.99 12.55 -11.47
N ASN A 8 -24.00 11.68 -11.32
CA ASN A 8 -22.74 12.04 -10.69
C ASN A 8 -22.09 13.18 -11.49
N ILE A 9 -21.93 14.33 -10.85
CA ILE A 9 -21.26 15.49 -11.43
C ILE A 9 -19.82 15.10 -11.77
N THR A 10 -19.34 15.47 -12.94
CA THR A 10 -17.99 15.21 -13.43
C THR A 10 -17.13 16.47 -13.36
N ILE A 11 -15.79 16.30 -13.47
CA ILE A 11 -14.88 17.46 -13.58
C ILE A 11 -15.19 18.34 -14.80
N ALA A 12 -15.81 17.77 -15.84
CA ALA A 12 -16.23 18.52 -17.01
C ALA A 12 -17.40 19.44 -16.69
N ASP A 13 -18.39 18.93 -15.95
CA ASP A 13 -19.56 19.71 -15.54
C ASP A 13 -19.15 20.88 -14.61
N VAL A 14 -18.22 20.63 -13.68
CA VAL A 14 -17.64 21.69 -12.82
C VAL A 14 -16.91 22.75 -13.65
N ALA A 15 -16.10 22.33 -14.62
CA ALA A 15 -15.35 23.23 -15.49
C ALA A 15 -16.29 24.10 -16.35
N GLU A 16 -17.33 23.50 -16.92
CA GLU A 16 -18.36 24.18 -17.70
C GLU A 16 -19.15 25.19 -16.87
N ALA A 17 -19.64 24.78 -15.70
CA ALA A 17 -20.41 25.63 -14.79
C ALA A 17 -19.65 26.89 -14.34
N LEU A 18 -18.33 26.77 -14.15
CA LEU A 18 -17.49 27.87 -13.70
C LEU A 18 -16.76 28.63 -14.79
N GLY A 19 -16.90 28.22 -16.07
CA GLY A 19 -16.24 28.84 -17.22
C GLY A 19 -14.73 28.71 -17.20
N VAL A 20 -14.20 27.60 -16.65
CA VAL A 20 -12.76 27.32 -16.54
C VAL A 20 -12.37 26.00 -17.20
N SER A 21 -11.08 25.77 -17.42
CA SER A 21 -10.61 24.48 -17.96
C SER A 21 -10.66 23.36 -16.91
N LYS A 22 -10.80 22.08 -17.36
CA LYS A 22 -10.66 20.90 -16.48
C LYS A 22 -9.34 20.89 -15.72
N THR A 23 -8.27 21.38 -16.37
CA THR A 23 -6.95 21.52 -15.75
C THR A 23 -6.97 22.53 -14.61
N THR A 24 -7.72 23.64 -14.76
CA THR A 24 -7.89 24.65 -13.70
C THR A 24 -8.63 24.06 -12.51
N VAL A 25 -9.73 23.32 -12.74
CA VAL A 25 -10.46 22.61 -11.68
C VAL A 25 -9.53 21.60 -10.95
N SER A 26 -8.82 20.77 -11.71
CA SER A 26 -7.89 19.78 -11.13
C SER A 26 -6.79 20.43 -10.28
N ARG A 27 -6.23 21.56 -10.73
CA ARG A 27 -5.23 22.33 -9.97
C ARG A 27 -5.82 22.97 -8.71
N ALA A 28 -7.04 23.47 -8.76
CA ALA A 28 -7.73 24.02 -7.61
C ALA A 28 -7.91 22.96 -6.50
N ILE A 29 -8.32 21.76 -6.88
CA ILE A 29 -8.53 20.62 -5.97
C ILE A 29 -7.20 20.13 -5.38
N SER A 30 -6.20 19.90 -6.24
CA SER A 30 -4.91 19.32 -5.81
C SER A 30 -3.99 20.30 -5.08
N GLY A 31 -4.28 21.60 -5.14
CA GLY A 31 -3.40 22.64 -4.60
C GLY A 31 -2.08 22.79 -5.35
N LYS A 32 -1.87 22.07 -6.45
CA LYS A 32 -0.64 22.06 -7.24
C LYS A 32 -0.75 22.96 -8.47
N GLY A 33 0.31 23.70 -8.77
CA GLY A 33 0.37 24.58 -9.93
C GLY A 33 -0.08 26.03 -9.62
N ARG A 34 0.17 26.94 -10.56
CA ARG A 34 -0.25 28.36 -10.44
C ARG A 34 -1.71 28.52 -10.82
N ILE A 35 -2.50 28.98 -9.87
CA ILE A 35 -3.91 29.36 -10.04
C ILE A 35 -4.18 30.53 -9.11
N GLY A 36 -4.95 31.51 -9.58
CA GLY A 36 -5.35 32.65 -8.75
C GLY A 36 -6.21 32.20 -7.56
N GLN A 37 -6.00 32.81 -6.39
CA GLN A 37 -6.71 32.47 -5.16
C GLN A 37 -8.22 32.54 -5.34
N GLU A 38 -8.71 33.61 -5.95
CA GLU A 38 -10.14 33.81 -6.25
C GLU A 38 -10.73 32.66 -7.08
N THR A 39 -10.02 32.22 -8.11
CA THR A 39 -10.46 31.09 -8.94
C THR A 39 -10.47 29.78 -8.14
N ARG A 40 -9.48 29.59 -7.28
CA ARG A 40 -9.42 28.41 -6.42
C ARG A 40 -10.60 28.38 -5.44
N ASP A 41 -10.88 29.49 -4.79
CA ASP A 41 -11.96 29.59 -3.81
C ASP A 41 -13.34 29.36 -4.47
N ARG A 42 -13.55 29.90 -5.68
CA ARG A 42 -14.76 29.66 -6.47
C ARG A 42 -14.94 28.18 -6.80
N VAL A 43 -13.87 27.50 -7.21
CA VAL A 43 -13.92 26.07 -7.55
C VAL A 43 -14.20 25.23 -6.30
N LEU A 44 -13.50 25.48 -5.18
CA LEU A 44 -13.69 24.73 -3.93
C LEU A 44 -15.11 24.92 -3.38
N LYS A 45 -15.63 26.13 -3.40
CA LYS A 45 -17.01 26.43 -2.99
C LYS A 45 -18.03 25.68 -3.83
N TYR A 46 -17.88 25.68 -5.16
CA TYR A 46 -18.79 24.97 -6.06
C TYR A 46 -18.77 23.45 -5.80
N ILE A 47 -17.58 22.87 -5.54
CA ILE A 47 -17.39 21.46 -5.22
C ILE A 47 -18.13 21.09 -3.94
N GLU A 48 -18.01 21.92 -2.90
CA GLU A 48 -18.68 21.73 -1.61
C GLU A 48 -20.21 21.82 -1.75
N GLU A 49 -20.70 22.84 -2.43
CA GLU A 49 -22.15 23.08 -2.64
C GLU A 49 -22.83 21.95 -3.43
N HIS A 50 -22.07 21.26 -4.31
CA HIS A 50 -22.62 20.21 -5.18
C HIS A 50 -22.17 18.79 -4.80
N ASP A 51 -21.55 18.60 -3.63
CA ASP A 51 -20.99 17.30 -3.17
C ASP A 51 -20.17 16.58 -4.27
N TYR A 52 -19.42 17.37 -5.08
CA TYR A 52 -18.58 16.81 -6.11
C TYR A 52 -17.36 16.13 -5.47
N LYS A 53 -17.20 14.83 -5.76
CA LYS A 53 -16.01 14.06 -5.37
C LYS A 53 -15.19 13.72 -6.60
N PRO A 54 -13.88 14.05 -6.61
CA PRO A 54 -12.99 13.66 -7.70
C PRO A 54 -13.04 12.15 -7.93
N ASN A 55 -13.19 11.76 -9.18
CA ASN A 55 -13.16 10.34 -9.53
C ASN A 55 -11.72 9.80 -9.40
N VAL A 56 -11.48 8.97 -8.38
CA VAL A 56 -10.17 8.37 -8.08
C VAL A 56 -9.66 7.54 -9.25
N ILE A 57 -10.55 6.83 -9.96
CA ILE A 57 -10.19 6.02 -11.13
C ILE A 57 -9.67 6.91 -12.26
N ALA A 58 -10.37 8.05 -12.55
CA ALA A 58 -9.93 8.99 -13.55
C ALA A 58 -8.61 9.69 -13.18
N LYS A 59 -8.42 10.02 -11.89
CA LYS A 59 -7.16 10.54 -11.33
C LYS A 59 -6.04 9.50 -11.51
N GLY A 60 -6.30 8.26 -11.16
CA GLY A 60 -5.36 7.15 -11.29
C GLY A 60 -4.94 6.90 -12.74
N LEU A 61 -5.90 6.86 -13.67
CA LEU A 61 -5.63 6.68 -15.09
C LEU A 61 -4.71 7.77 -15.63
N ALA A 62 -4.97 9.03 -15.28
CA ALA A 62 -4.15 10.17 -15.70
C ALA A 62 -2.72 10.14 -15.12
N GLN A 63 -2.50 9.48 -13.99
CA GLN A 63 -1.22 9.36 -13.30
C GLN A 63 -0.56 8.00 -13.48
N SER A 64 -1.18 7.08 -14.20
CA SER A 64 -0.75 5.67 -14.33
C SER A 64 -0.58 4.99 -12.96
N LYS A 65 -1.49 5.29 -12.03
CA LYS A 65 -1.53 4.75 -10.66
C LYS A 65 -2.87 4.09 -10.37
N THR A 66 -2.83 3.06 -9.54
CA THR A 66 -4.04 2.37 -9.06
C THR A 66 -4.48 2.87 -7.69
N TYR A 67 -3.57 3.47 -6.92
CA TYR A 67 -3.72 3.80 -5.51
C TYR A 67 -4.05 2.58 -4.64
N ASN A 68 -3.61 1.41 -5.07
CA ASN A 68 -3.71 0.16 -4.32
C ASN A 68 -2.32 -0.40 -4.02
N LEU A 69 -2.15 -0.95 -2.82
CA LEU A 69 -1.02 -1.79 -2.43
C LEU A 69 -1.51 -3.22 -2.21
N CYS A 70 -0.74 -4.20 -2.67
CA CYS A 70 -0.99 -5.60 -2.34
C CYS A 70 -0.23 -5.96 -1.06
N VAL A 71 -0.93 -6.44 -0.04
CA VAL A 71 -0.32 -7.08 1.12
C VAL A 71 -0.46 -8.58 0.95
N VAL A 72 0.67 -9.30 0.86
CA VAL A 72 0.70 -10.75 0.73
C VAL A 72 0.91 -11.36 2.11
N MET A 73 -0.14 -11.96 2.65
CA MET A 73 -0.10 -12.67 3.93
C MET A 73 0.20 -14.15 3.73
N PRO A 74 0.96 -14.79 4.62
CA PRO A 74 1.04 -16.24 4.66
C PRO A 74 -0.33 -16.84 5.01
N GLY A 75 -0.67 -17.95 4.39
CA GLY A 75 -1.93 -18.65 4.67
C GLY A 75 -1.73 -20.00 5.36
N ASP A 76 -0.50 -20.29 5.75
CA ASP A 76 -0.02 -21.53 6.37
C ASP A 76 0.77 -21.25 7.66
N TYR A 77 0.37 -20.20 8.39
CA TYR A 77 0.93 -19.82 9.69
C TYR A 77 0.16 -20.47 10.84
N ASP A 78 0.84 -20.65 11.97
CA ASP A 78 0.22 -21.11 13.21
C ASP A 78 -0.57 -19.98 13.89
N VAL A 79 -1.50 -20.34 14.78
CA VAL A 79 -2.33 -19.38 15.53
C VAL A 79 -1.49 -18.40 16.35
N VAL A 80 -0.29 -18.81 16.78
CA VAL A 80 0.65 -17.98 17.54
C VAL A 80 1.14 -16.78 16.73
N ASP A 81 1.30 -16.93 15.42
CA ASP A 81 1.80 -15.89 14.53
C ASP A 81 0.70 -14.90 14.10
N LEU A 82 -0.57 -15.24 14.34
CA LEU A 82 -1.71 -14.46 13.88
C LEU A 82 -1.67 -13.02 14.39
N THR A 83 -1.36 -12.82 15.67
CA THR A 83 -1.30 -11.49 16.28
C THR A 83 -0.23 -10.61 15.63
N PHE A 84 0.95 -11.16 15.33
CA PHE A 84 2.00 -10.43 14.64
C PHE A 84 1.54 -9.92 13.27
N PHE A 85 0.98 -10.80 12.45
CA PHE A 85 0.51 -10.42 11.11
C PHE A 85 -0.65 -9.44 11.16
N GLN A 86 -1.52 -9.57 12.15
CA GLN A 86 -2.66 -8.67 12.36
C GLN A 86 -2.19 -7.26 12.73
N GLU A 87 -1.28 -7.12 13.68
CA GLU A 87 -0.70 -5.82 14.08
C GLU A 87 0.04 -5.14 12.92
N CYS A 88 0.82 -5.90 12.17
CA CYS A 88 1.47 -5.39 10.97
C CYS A 88 0.45 -4.88 9.94
N LEU A 89 -0.62 -5.65 9.69
CA LEU A 89 -1.67 -5.27 8.73
C LEU A 89 -2.38 -3.98 9.18
N PHE A 90 -2.68 -3.83 10.47
CA PHE A 90 -3.32 -2.62 10.99
C PHE A 90 -2.43 -1.39 10.81
N GLY A 91 -1.13 -1.51 11.13
CA GLY A 91 -0.18 -0.42 10.92
C GLY A 91 -0.02 -0.05 9.43
N ILE A 92 0.02 -1.05 8.54
CA ILE A 92 0.05 -0.82 7.09
C ILE A 92 -1.21 -0.09 6.63
N GLN A 93 -2.40 -0.54 7.07
CA GLN A 93 -3.68 0.06 6.70
C GLN A 93 -3.80 1.51 7.17
N GLU A 94 -3.34 1.82 8.37
CA GLU A 94 -3.36 3.18 8.93
C GLU A 94 -2.55 4.14 8.05
N ILE A 95 -1.30 3.78 7.74
CA ILE A 95 -0.42 4.64 6.93
C ILE A 95 -0.86 4.68 5.47
N ALA A 96 -1.32 3.56 4.90
CA ALA A 96 -1.84 3.52 3.54
C ALA A 96 -3.04 4.48 3.38
N GLY A 97 -3.98 4.49 4.34
CA GLY A 97 -5.12 5.40 4.34
C GLY A 97 -4.73 6.87 4.39
N ILE A 98 -3.73 7.25 5.20
CA ILE A 98 -3.18 8.62 5.25
C ILE A 98 -2.59 9.02 3.88
N MET A 99 -2.02 8.06 3.14
CA MET A 99 -1.41 8.27 1.83
C MET A 99 -2.40 8.10 0.66
N GLU A 100 -3.69 7.99 0.93
CA GLU A 100 -4.76 7.75 -0.06
C GLU A 100 -4.59 6.42 -0.82
N TYR A 101 -4.02 5.38 -0.19
CA TYR A 101 -3.90 4.05 -0.76
C TYR A 101 -4.87 3.07 -0.09
N ASP A 102 -5.49 2.22 -0.90
CA ASP A 102 -6.26 1.06 -0.44
C ASP A 102 -5.39 -0.20 -0.38
N ILE A 103 -5.78 -1.14 0.48
CA ILE A 103 -5.06 -2.41 0.63
C ILE A 103 -5.83 -3.54 -0.05
N LEU A 104 -5.16 -4.24 -0.96
CA LEU A 104 -5.63 -5.47 -1.55
C LEU A 104 -4.90 -6.64 -0.88
N LEU A 105 -5.65 -7.43 -0.12
CA LEU A 105 -5.10 -8.58 0.58
C LEU A 105 -4.99 -9.80 -0.36
N SER A 106 -3.82 -10.42 -0.39
CA SER A 106 -3.55 -11.70 -1.06
C SER A 106 -3.03 -12.72 -0.06
N ILE A 107 -3.48 -13.96 -0.17
CA ILE A 107 -3.02 -15.05 0.69
C ILE A 107 -2.09 -15.95 -0.11
N CYS A 108 -0.89 -16.20 0.42
CA CYS A 108 0.08 -17.14 -0.14
C CYS A 108 0.25 -18.35 0.78
N LYS A 109 0.12 -19.54 0.23
CA LYS A 109 0.41 -20.82 0.90
C LYS A 109 1.50 -21.55 0.15
N ASN A 110 2.42 -22.17 0.87
CA ASN A 110 3.45 -23.03 0.27
C ASN A 110 4.19 -22.38 -0.92
N ASN A 111 4.50 -21.07 -0.82
CA ASN A 111 5.17 -20.33 -1.89
C ASN A 111 4.43 -20.34 -3.26
N ASP A 112 3.09 -20.49 -3.23
CA ASP A 112 2.24 -20.36 -4.41
C ASP A 112 2.03 -18.90 -4.77
N ILE A 113 2.39 -18.50 -5.98
CA ILE A 113 2.34 -17.12 -6.46
C ILE A 113 1.15 -16.82 -7.38
N SER A 114 0.29 -17.79 -7.65
CA SER A 114 -0.81 -17.68 -8.64
C SER A 114 -1.72 -16.45 -8.39
N SER A 115 -2.04 -16.19 -7.13
CA SER A 115 -2.84 -15.01 -6.75
C SER A 115 -2.10 -13.71 -7.00
N LEU A 116 -0.80 -13.65 -6.68
CA LEU A 116 0.06 -12.51 -6.92
C LEU A 116 0.24 -12.26 -8.43
N GLU A 117 0.48 -13.31 -9.22
CA GLU A 117 0.58 -13.23 -10.68
C GLU A 117 -0.67 -12.61 -11.30
N ARG A 118 -1.85 -13.05 -10.87
CA ARG A 118 -3.13 -12.50 -11.33
C ARG A 118 -3.30 -11.02 -10.97
N ILE A 119 -2.85 -10.59 -9.79
CA ILE A 119 -2.94 -9.20 -9.35
C ILE A 119 -2.02 -8.32 -10.17
N ILE A 120 -0.76 -8.74 -10.36
CA ILE A 120 0.26 -7.98 -11.07
C ILE A 120 -0.02 -7.92 -12.58
N SER A 121 -0.35 -9.05 -13.23
CA SER A 121 -0.67 -9.08 -14.66
C SER A 121 -1.89 -8.22 -15.01
N ASN A 122 -2.85 -8.09 -14.10
CA ASN A 122 -4.00 -7.20 -14.27
C ASN A 122 -3.73 -5.74 -13.82
N ARG A 123 -2.51 -5.40 -13.47
CA ARG A 123 -2.09 -4.03 -13.05
C ARG A 123 -3.00 -3.45 -11.96
N LYS A 124 -3.35 -4.25 -10.95
CA LYS A 124 -4.30 -3.84 -9.90
C LYS A 124 -3.68 -3.06 -8.76
N VAL A 125 -2.34 -3.04 -8.66
CA VAL A 125 -1.62 -2.44 -7.54
C VAL A 125 -0.37 -1.70 -8.01
N ASP A 126 0.05 -0.70 -7.25
CA ASP A 126 1.25 0.10 -7.51
C ASP A 126 2.49 -0.48 -6.82
N GLY A 127 2.31 -1.34 -5.82
CA GLY A 127 3.39 -1.97 -5.09
C GLY A 127 2.90 -3.14 -4.25
N VAL A 128 3.85 -3.90 -3.69
CA VAL A 128 3.60 -5.11 -2.92
C VAL A 128 4.34 -5.09 -1.59
N ILE A 129 3.68 -5.55 -0.53
CA ILE A 129 4.27 -5.80 0.79
C ILE A 129 4.19 -7.30 1.04
N LEU A 130 5.34 -7.97 1.12
CA LEU A 130 5.42 -9.38 1.48
C LEU A 130 5.57 -9.50 2.99
N MET A 131 4.64 -10.15 3.66
CA MET A 131 4.65 -10.26 5.13
C MET A 131 5.48 -11.44 5.64
N ARG A 132 6.00 -12.28 4.75
CA ARG A 132 6.92 -13.37 5.03
C ARG A 132 7.86 -13.58 3.85
N THR A 133 9.06 -14.07 4.14
CA THR A 133 10.06 -14.47 3.13
C THR A 133 10.32 -15.96 3.18
N PHE A 134 10.77 -16.53 2.07
CA PHE A 134 11.25 -17.90 1.95
C PHE A 134 12.74 -17.92 1.59
N VAL A 135 13.42 -19.03 1.83
CA VAL A 135 14.83 -19.21 1.41
C VAL A 135 14.94 -19.16 -0.12
N GLU A 136 14.07 -19.90 -0.80
CA GLU A 136 13.83 -19.81 -2.25
C GLU A 136 12.45 -19.17 -2.43
N ASP A 137 12.43 -17.88 -2.76
CA ASP A 137 11.22 -17.06 -2.70
C ASP A 137 10.74 -16.71 -4.12
N ARG A 138 9.80 -17.49 -4.63
CA ARG A 138 9.18 -17.27 -5.95
C ARG A 138 8.47 -15.93 -6.06
N GLN A 139 8.00 -15.35 -4.94
CA GLN A 139 7.34 -14.05 -4.95
C GLN A 139 8.36 -12.95 -5.23
N ILE A 140 9.51 -13.00 -4.54
CA ILE A 140 10.61 -12.03 -4.75
C ILE A 140 11.13 -12.14 -6.19
N GLU A 141 11.41 -13.35 -6.67
CA GLU A 141 11.88 -13.58 -8.03
C GLU A 141 10.92 -13.01 -9.06
N TYR A 142 9.65 -13.30 -8.93
CA TYR A 142 8.60 -12.80 -9.83
C TYR A 142 8.48 -11.28 -9.81
N LEU A 143 8.47 -10.66 -8.62
CA LEU A 143 8.36 -9.20 -8.50
C LEU A 143 9.58 -8.48 -9.05
N GLN A 144 10.79 -9.04 -8.89
CA GLN A 144 12.01 -8.51 -9.49
C GLN A 144 11.99 -8.65 -11.02
N GLU A 145 11.58 -9.80 -11.56
CA GLU A 145 11.42 -10.02 -13.01
C GLU A 145 10.44 -8.99 -13.62
N LYS A 146 9.30 -8.80 -12.97
CA LYS A 146 8.26 -7.86 -13.44
C LYS A 146 8.56 -6.39 -13.10
N ARG A 147 9.64 -6.12 -12.38
CA ARG A 147 10.04 -4.77 -11.91
C ARG A 147 8.93 -4.06 -11.13
N VAL A 148 8.19 -4.80 -10.34
CA VAL A 148 7.16 -4.25 -9.46
C VAL A 148 7.82 -3.75 -8.18
N PRO A 149 7.54 -2.53 -7.71
CA PRO A 149 8.03 -2.06 -6.41
C PRO A 149 7.51 -2.94 -5.28
N PHE A 150 8.40 -3.39 -4.40
CA PHE A 150 8.00 -4.18 -3.23
C PHE A 150 8.96 -4.02 -2.05
N VAL A 151 8.44 -4.35 -0.88
CA VAL A 151 9.20 -4.47 0.38
C VAL A 151 8.85 -5.80 1.06
N THR A 152 9.75 -6.29 1.91
CA THR A 152 9.51 -7.50 2.69
C THR A 152 9.52 -7.22 4.19
N ILE A 153 8.65 -7.87 4.94
CA ILE A 153 8.74 -8.01 6.38
C ILE A 153 9.40 -9.36 6.63
N GLY A 154 10.60 -9.32 7.23
CA GLY A 154 11.50 -10.45 7.38
C GLY A 154 12.76 -10.32 6.54
N SER A 155 13.76 -11.14 6.88
CA SER A 155 15.07 -11.13 6.21
C SER A 155 15.05 -11.98 4.93
N SER A 156 15.84 -11.57 3.95
CA SER A 156 15.99 -12.24 2.67
C SER A 156 17.44 -12.16 2.19
N ASN A 157 17.91 -13.17 1.46
CA ASN A 157 19.23 -13.20 0.84
C ASN A 157 19.25 -12.61 -0.59
N TYR A 158 18.10 -12.22 -1.12
CA TYR A 158 18.01 -11.62 -2.45
C TYR A 158 18.60 -10.20 -2.47
N THR A 159 19.39 -9.89 -3.47
CA THR A 159 19.99 -8.55 -3.64
C THR A 159 18.94 -7.52 -4.10
N GLY A 160 19.07 -6.27 -3.64
CA GLY A 160 18.20 -5.18 -4.05
C GLY A 160 16.80 -5.19 -3.42
N VAL A 161 16.57 -6.04 -2.41
CA VAL A 161 15.30 -6.11 -1.68
C VAL A 161 15.33 -5.16 -0.49
N ILE A 162 14.30 -4.32 -0.37
CA ILE A 162 14.06 -3.51 0.83
C ILE A 162 13.43 -4.41 1.88
N GLN A 163 14.11 -4.56 3.02
CA GLN A 163 13.73 -5.47 4.09
C GLN A 163 13.47 -4.70 5.38
N ILE A 164 12.39 -5.07 6.06
CA ILE A 164 12.06 -4.58 7.40
C ILE A 164 12.06 -5.78 8.32
N ASP A 165 13.07 -5.87 9.21
CA ASP A 165 13.22 -7.02 10.10
C ASP A 165 13.88 -6.62 11.42
N HIS A 166 13.62 -7.41 12.45
CA HIS A 166 14.36 -7.36 13.69
C HIS A 166 15.62 -8.24 13.56
N ASN A 167 16.78 -7.71 13.95
CA ASN A 167 18.01 -8.51 13.93
C ASN A 167 18.04 -9.50 15.11
N HIS A 168 17.13 -10.49 15.09
CA HIS A 168 17.00 -11.51 16.13
C HIS A 168 18.30 -12.26 16.37
N LYS A 169 19.07 -12.59 15.32
CA LYS A 169 20.37 -13.26 15.42
C LYS A 169 21.35 -12.46 16.27
N ARG A 170 21.44 -11.14 16.03
CA ARG A 170 22.28 -10.25 16.82
C ARG A 170 21.79 -10.12 18.24
N ALA A 171 20.51 -9.94 18.46
CA ALA A 171 19.91 -9.84 19.80
C ALA A 171 20.15 -11.12 20.62
N CYS A 172 19.93 -12.29 20.04
CA CYS A 172 20.21 -13.57 20.69
C CYS A 172 21.70 -13.75 21.02
N LYS A 173 22.60 -13.36 20.10
CA LYS A 173 24.04 -13.39 20.32
C LYS A 173 24.46 -12.49 21.50
N GLU A 174 23.96 -11.26 21.53
CA GLU A 174 24.26 -10.30 22.59
C GLU A 174 23.73 -10.79 23.94
N LEU A 175 22.49 -11.27 24.00
CA LEU A 175 21.89 -11.85 25.21
C LEU A 175 22.70 -13.06 25.72
N THR A 176 23.04 -13.99 24.84
CA THR A 176 23.84 -15.16 25.19
C THR A 176 25.20 -14.76 25.70
N SER A 177 25.86 -13.77 25.10
CA SER A 177 27.16 -13.26 25.57
C SER A 177 27.06 -12.67 26.97
N ILE A 178 26.01 -11.90 27.28
CA ILE A 178 25.79 -11.34 28.65
C ILE A 178 25.61 -12.45 29.66
N ILE A 179 24.83 -13.49 29.34
CA ILE A 179 24.57 -14.62 30.22
C ILE A 179 25.90 -15.40 30.54
N LEU A 180 26.71 -15.63 29.51
CA LEU A 180 28.01 -16.29 29.64
C LEU A 180 28.99 -15.44 30.46
N MET A 181 29.06 -14.13 30.24
CA MET A 181 29.89 -13.22 31.02
C MET A 181 29.50 -13.18 32.51
N LYS A 182 28.24 -13.43 32.84
CA LYS A 182 27.76 -13.61 34.22
C LYS A 182 28.12 -14.96 34.85
N GLY A 183 28.89 -15.78 34.14
CA GLY A 183 29.36 -17.08 34.63
C GLY A 183 28.33 -18.22 34.61
N MET A 184 27.21 -18.01 33.95
CA MET A 184 26.18 -19.06 33.79
C MET A 184 26.69 -20.13 32.81
N LYS A 185 26.76 -21.39 33.27
CA LYS A 185 27.31 -22.52 32.49
C LYS A 185 26.24 -23.43 31.88
N ARG A 186 24.99 -23.31 32.33
CA ARG A 186 23.88 -24.15 31.86
C ARG A 186 22.78 -23.21 31.31
N ILE A 187 22.69 -23.13 30.00
CA ILE A 187 21.75 -22.27 29.30
C ILE A 187 20.83 -23.19 28.49
N ALA A 188 19.51 -22.95 28.53
CA ALA A 188 18.55 -23.62 27.72
C ALA A 188 17.82 -22.55 26.87
N LEU A 189 17.50 -22.90 25.63
CA LEU A 189 16.57 -22.16 24.78
C LEU A 189 15.23 -22.90 24.85
N ILE A 190 14.16 -22.19 25.17
CA ILE A 190 12.78 -22.73 25.26
C ILE A 190 11.96 -22.14 24.14
#